data_398b6fbe8021e3c0c8c05c197751db0c
#
_entry.id   398b6fbe8021e3c0c8c05c197751db0c
#
_cell.length_a   1.000
_cell.length_b   1.000
_cell.length_c   1.000
_cell.angle_alpha   90.00
_cell.angle_beta   90.00
_cell.angle_gamma   90.00
#
_symmetry.space_group_name_H-M   'P 1'
#
loop_
_entity.id
_entity.type
_entity.pdbx_description
1 polymer ?
#
loop_
_entity_poly.entity_id
_entity_poly.type
_entity_poly.pdbx_seq_one_letter_code
_entity_poly.pdbx_strand_id
1 'polypeptide(L)'
;MTIQKKSQISYDEFMEEHYKPRIPLIFKNASKDWMAQGLISPEYLREHFGERSTLIKYKEYTIAEILDHVAVSTPENPAPYPAIFEIRTQLPELLPLIKPINMGYAKPNWFEEKVFPPGKLGNSLELFIGGLGCQFPFAHIDQYYTNAWITQVYGEKQITIFPQGQDEMLYPDPKNPYVSMVNIFNPDYKAHPKFEQATPVKGTILPGETLFIPRGTWHTALSVTTNISVIFDQINAINFPKWKGDIWEFKKRESLKNAVASYAYATAAGAYCKLKDLFSGAKY
;
A
#
# COMPACT_ATOMS: atom_id res chain seq x y z
N MET A 1 1.18 16.39 14.11
CA MET A 1 -0.18 15.81 14.29
C MET A 1 -0.08 14.30 14.15
N THR A 2 -1.05 13.52 14.70
CA THR A 2 -1.07 12.06 14.64
C THR A 2 -2.23 11.55 13.79
N ILE A 3 -2.04 10.40 13.14
CA ILE A 3 -3.11 9.70 12.43
C ILE A 3 -4.13 9.20 13.46
N GLN A 4 -5.42 9.47 13.20
CA GLN A 4 -6.50 9.03 14.07
C GLN A 4 -6.58 7.50 14.11
N LYS A 5 -6.87 6.94 15.31
CA LYS A 5 -7.14 5.52 15.52
C LYS A 5 -8.56 5.32 16.02
N LYS A 6 -9.33 4.45 15.37
CA LYS A 6 -10.70 4.09 15.80
C LYS A 6 -10.82 2.58 15.99
N SER A 7 -11.48 2.17 17.08
CA SER A 7 -11.83 0.75 17.31
C SER A 7 -13.16 0.38 16.64
N GLN A 8 -14.04 1.35 16.52
CA GLN A 8 -15.36 1.24 15.90
C GLN A 8 -15.65 2.53 15.13
N ILE A 9 -16.21 2.36 13.96
CA ILE A 9 -16.68 3.44 13.09
C ILE A 9 -17.76 2.81 12.19
N SER A 10 -18.84 3.52 11.90
CA SER A 10 -19.79 3.05 10.90
C SER A 10 -19.22 3.20 9.49
N TYR A 11 -19.76 2.43 8.54
CA TYR A 11 -19.34 2.56 7.13
C TYR A 11 -19.63 3.98 6.60
N ASP A 12 -20.81 4.52 6.89
CA ASP A 12 -21.21 5.85 6.42
C ASP A 12 -20.30 6.95 7.03
N GLU A 13 -20.01 6.87 8.34
CA GLU A 13 -19.05 7.78 8.99
C GLU A 13 -17.66 7.68 8.36
N PHE A 14 -17.16 6.46 8.12
CA PHE A 14 -15.87 6.27 7.43
C PHE A 14 -15.86 6.91 6.04
N MET A 15 -16.94 6.72 5.27
CA MET A 15 -17.05 7.30 3.93
C MET A 15 -17.05 8.83 3.95
N GLU A 16 -17.80 9.45 4.86
CA GLU A 16 -17.93 10.90 4.92
C GLU A 16 -16.72 11.59 5.59
N GLU A 17 -16.15 11.01 6.65
CA GLU A 17 -15.08 11.65 7.41
C GLU A 17 -13.67 11.29 6.93
N HIS A 18 -13.49 10.16 6.25
CA HIS A 18 -12.18 9.66 5.86
C HIS A 18 -12.02 9.38 4.36
N TYR A 19 -12.92 8.57 3.80
CA TYR A 19 -12.77 8.09 2.42
C TYR A 19 -12.93 9.20 1.39
N LYS A 20 -14.03 9.94 1.44
CA LYS A 20 -14.31 11.04 0.50
C LYS A 20 -13.33 12.21 0.66
N PRO A 21 -13.10 12.73 1.89
CA PRO A 21 -12.16 13.83 2.09
C PRO A 21 -10.68 13.41 2.03
N ARG A 22 -10.40 12.11 1.87
CA ARG A 22 -9.05 11.54 1.78
C ARG A 22 -8.23 11.80 3.05
N ILE A 23 -8.80 11.46 4.21
CA ILE A 23 -8.14 11.56 5.51
C ILE A 23 -7.76 10.14 5.96
N PRO A 24 -6.47 9.86 6.25
CA PRO A 24 -6.03 8.54 6.69
C PRO A 24 -6.65 8.14 8.03
N LEU A 25 -6.83 6.83 8.22
CA LEU A 25 -7.37 6.27 9.45
C LEU A 25 -6.69 4.94 9.77
N ILE A 26 -6.41 4.70 11.06
CA ILE A 26 -6.00 3.39 11.57
C ILE A 26 -7.19 2.73 12.25
N PHE A 27 -7.57 1.55 11.75
CA PHE A 27 -8.58 0.68 12.35
C PHE A 27 -7.89 -0.29 13.30
N LYS A 28 -8.27 -0.29 14.58
CA LYS A 28 -7.62 -1.15 15.59
C LYS A 28 -7.94 -2.63 15.45
N ASN A 29 -9.12 -2.97 14.93
CA ASN A 29 -9.64 -4.35 14.93
C ASN A 29 -10.10 -4.83 13.55
N ALA A 30 -9.63 -4.20 12.46
CA ALA A 30 -10.14 -4.51 11.13
C ALA A 30 -9.73 -5.92 10.63
N SER A 31 -8.61 -6.45 11.12
CA SER A 31 -8.12 -7.80 10.79
C SER A 31 -8.29 -8.83 11.92
N LYS A 32 -9.19 -8.57 12.86
CA LYS A 32 -9.42 -9.46 14.03
C LYS A 32 -9.77 -10.91 13.64
N ASP A 33 -10.39 -11.08 12.48
CA ASP A 33 -10.83 -12.39 11.98
C ASP A 33 -9.73 -13.13 11.17
N TRP A 34 -8.57 -12.49 10.98
CA TRP A 34 -7.47 -13.12 10.28
C TRP A 34 -6.74 -14.13 11.18
N MET A 35 -6.65 -15.37 10.76
CA MET A 35 -5.84 -16.41 11.42
C MET A 35 -4.34 -16.05 11.40
N ALA A 36 -3.92 -15.18 10.51
CA ALA A 36 -2.56 -14.65 10.43
C ALA A 36 -2.09 -13.92 11.69
N GLN A 37 -3.03 -13.36 12.47
CA GLN A 37 -2.69 -12.63 13.68
C GLN A 37 -2.13 -13.58 14.76
N GLY A 38 -0.88 -13.33 15.16
CA GLY A 38 -0.15 -14.16 16.10
C GLY A 38 0.44 -15.45 15.51
N LEU A 39 0.12 -15.82 14.26
CA LEU A 39 0.68 -16.98 13.58
C LEU A 39 1.85 -16.59 12.67
N ILE A 40 1.67 -15.58 11.80
CA ILE A 40 2.70 -15.18 10.85
C ILE A 40 3.78 -14.39 11.60
N SER A 41 4.94 -15.02 11.77
CA SER A 41 6.14 -14.46 12.38
C SER A 41 7.34 -14.66 11.45
N PRO A 42 8.52 -14.06 11.73
CA PRO A 42 9.75 -14.38 11.00
C PRO A 42 10.07 -15.88 11.00
N GLU A 43 9.90 -16.56 12.13
CA GLU A 43 10.15 -18.01 12.29
C GLU A 43 9.18 -18.81 11.40
N TYR A 44 7.88 -18.46 11.42
CA TYR A 44 6.87 -19.10 10.58
C TYR A 44 7.19 -18.95 9.09
N LEU A 45 7.57 -17.73 8.65
CA LEU A 45 7.93 -17.51 7.25
C LEU A 45 9.19 -18.27 6.85
N ARG A 46 10.19 -18.36 7.74
CA ARG A 46 11.41 -19.12 7.48
C ARG A 46 11.10 -20.62 7.32
N GLU A 47 10.32 -21.18 8.23
CA GLU A 47 10.01 -22.59 8.26
C GLU A 47 9.20 -23.03 7.02
N HIS A 48 8.20 -22.23 6.63
CA HIS A 48 7.25 -22.62 5.59
C HIS A 48 7.58 -22.11 4.19
N PHE A 49 8.33 -20.99 4.10
CA PHE A 49 8.57 -20.27 2.84
C PHE A 49 10.02 -19.84 2.65
N GLY A 50 10.95 -20.34 3.45
CA GLY A 50 12.35 -19.91 3.47
C GLY A 50 13.03 -19.84 2.10
N GLU A 51 12.70 -20.77 1.20
CA GLU A 51 13.25 -20.90 -0.15
C GLU A 51 12.57 -20.00 -1.21
N ARG A 52 11.45 -19.36 -0.86
CA ARG A 52 10.78 -18.43 -1.79
C ARG A 52 11.61 -17.16 -1.90
N SER A 53 11.72 -16.62 -3.10
CA SER A 53 12.60 -15.49 -3.37
C SER A 53 11.87 -14.30 -4.00
N THR A 54 12.48 -13.13 -3.86
CA THR A 54 12.09 -11.89 -4.52
C THR A 54 13.30 -11.07 -4.91
N LEU A 55 13.11 -10.16 -5.87
CA LEU A 55 14.14 -9.27 -6.36
C LEU A 55 14.13 -7.95 -5.57
N ILE A 56 15.25 -7.62 -4.92
CA ILE A 56 15.45 -6.34 -4.23
C ILE A 56 16.64 -5.63 -4.89
N LYS A 57 16.42 -4.47 -5.51
CA LYS A 57 17.46 -3.66 -6.15
C LYS A 57 18.39 -4.49 -7.06
N TYR A 58 17.88 -5.29 -7.96
CA TYR A 58 18.63 -6.12 -8.92
C TYR A 58 19.33 -7.37 -8.33
N LYS A 59 19.17 -7.68 -7.07
CA LYS A 59 19.64 -8.92 -6.43
C LYS A 59 18.47 -9.74 -5.95
N GLU A 60 18.49 -11.03 -6.24
CA GLU A 60 17.51 -11.98 -5.71
C GLU A 60 17.88 -12.38 -4.30
N TYR A 61 16.89 -12.45 -3.42
CA TYR A 61 17.01 -12.89 -2.04
C TYR A 61 15.90 -13.86 -1.69
N THR A 62 16.24 -14.94 -1.03
CA THR A 62 15.25 -15.83 -0.42
C THR A 62 14.66 -15.21 0.86
N ILE A 63 13.50 -15.69 1.31
CA ILE A 63 12.92 -15.27 2.59
C ILE A 63 13.90 -15.57 3.73
N ALA A 64 14.58 -16.72 3.72
CA ALA A 64 15.57 -17.06 4.75
C ALA A 64 16.71 -16.03 4.79
N GLU A 65 17.30 -15.66 3.65
CA GLU A 65 18.35 -14.63 3.57
C GLU A 65 17.84 -13.25 4.00
N ILE A 66 16.62 -12.86 3.60
CA ILE A 66 16.00 -11.60 4.03
C ILE A 66 15.89 -11.58 5.55
N LEU A 67 15.43 -12.66 6.17
CA LEU A 67 15.27 -12.75 7.62
C LEU A 67 16.61 -12.75 8.35
N ASP A 68 17.69 -13.29 7.76
CA ASP A 68 19.05 -13.17 8.31
C ASP A 68 19.51 -11.72 8.34
N HIS A 69 19.28 -10.97 7.25
CA HIS A 69 19.57 -9.54 7.22
C HIS A 69 18.69 -8.75 8.19
N VAL A 70 17.41 -9.09 8.29
CA VAL A 70 16.45 -8.43 9.19
C VAL A 70 16.83 -8.63 10.67
N ALA A 71 17.33 -9.80 11.05
CA ALA A 71 17.75 -10.10 12.41
C ALA A 71 18.89 -9.21 12.93
N VAL A 72 19.74 -8.69 12.04
CA VAL A 72 20.88 -7.82 12.35
C VAL A 72 20.69 -6.38 11.86
N SER A 73 19.48 -6.04 11.41
CA SER A 73 19.15 -4.73 10.85
C SER A 73 19.18 -3.64 11.92
N THR A 74 19.82 -2.52 11.61
CA THR A 74 19.84 -1.30 12.44
C THR A 74 19.53 -0.07 11.60
N PRO A 75 19.22 1.08 12.21
CA PRO A 75 19.00 2.32 11.46
C PRO A 75 20.21 2.74 10.60
N GLU A 76 21.43 2.43 11.07
CA GLU A 76 22.70 2.75 10.38
C GLU A 76 23.03 1.75 9.28
N ASN A 77 22.58 0.50 9.44
CA ASN A 77 22.78 -0.58 8.47
C ASN A 77 21.50 -1.39 8.29
N PRO A 78 20.49 -0.82 7.60
CA PRO A 78 19.20 -1.47 7.43
C PRO A 78 19.28 -2.64 6.45
N ALA A 79 18.46 -3.66 6.68
CA ALA A 79 18.30 -4.79 5.79
C ALA A 79 17.90 -4.36 4.36
N PRO A 80 18.15 -5.18 3.33
CA PRO A 80 17.65 -4.93 1.99
C PRO A 80 16.14 -4.69 1.97
N TYR A 81 15.69 -3.54 1.40
CA TYR A 81 14.30 -3.12 1.44
C TYR A 81 13.92 -2.32 0.17
N PRO A 82 12.68 -2.42 -0.33
CA PRO A 82 11.58 -3.23 0.20
C PRO A 82 11.66 -4.71 -0.23
N ALA A 83 11.41 -5.62 0.72
CA ALA A 83 11.22 -7.03 0.44
C ALA A 83 9.72 -7.31 0.28
N ILE A 84 9.30 -7.53 -0.95
CA ILE A 84 7.89 -7.62 -1.36
C ILE A 84 7.63 -8.96 -2.03
N PHE A 85 6.55 -9.63 -1.62
CA PHE A 85 6.06 -10.87 -2.23
C PHE A 85 4.59 -10.70 -2.61
N GLU A 86 4.23 -10.90 -3.88
CA GLU A 86 2.82 -10.98 -4.29
C GLU A 86 2.23 -12.30 -3.77
N ILE A 87 1.30 -12.20 -2.83
CA ILE A 87 0.81 -13.37 -2.06
C ILE A 87 0.11 -14.38 -2.96
N ARG A 88 -0.73 -13.93 -3.90
CA ARG A 88 -1.54 -14.85 -4.74
C ARG A 88 -0.70 -15.73 -5.65
N THR A 89 0.52 -15.29 -5.99
CA THR A 89 1.40 -16.00 -6.94
C THR A 89 2.63 -16.59 -6.28
N GLN A 90 3.20 -15.94 -5.27
CA GLN A 90 4.43 -16.38 -4.63
C GLN A 90 4.20 -17.09 -3.29
N LEU A 91 3.13 -16.76 -2.57
CA LEU A 91 2.81 -17.29 -1.23
C LEU A 91 1.31 -17.64 -1.11
N PRO A 92 0.71 -18.39 -2.08
CA PRO A 92 -0.74 -18.63 -2.11
C PRO A 92 -1.25 -19.37 -0.87
N GLU A 93 -0.39 -20.10 -0.16
CA GLU A 93 -0.69 -20.79 1.08
C GLU A 93 -1.07 -19.85 2.23
N LEU A 94 -0.68 -18.56 2.14
CA LEU A 94 -1.09 -17.54 3.12
C LEU A 94 -2.53 -17.07 2.93
N LEU A 95 -3.14 -17.25 1.76
CA LEU A 95 -4.48 -16.75 1.46
C LEU A 95 -5.56 -17.21 2.46
N PRO A 96 -5.59 -18.47 2.94
CA PRO A 96 -6.56 -18.88 3.95
C PRO A 96 -6.41 -18.13 5.28
N LEU A 97 -5.19 -17.70 5.62
CA LEU A 97 -4.87 -17.08 6.90
C LEU A 97 -5.28 -15.60 6.97
N ILE A 98 -5.47 -14.96 5.82
CA ILE A 98 -5.77 -13.53 5.69
C ILE A 98 -7.19 -13.26 5.15
N LYS A 99 -8.11 -14.17 5.39
CA LYS A 99 -9.52 -14.00 4.98
C LYS A 99 -10.36 -13.41 6.10
N PRO A 100 -11.31 -12.52 5.76
CA PRO A 100 -11.52 -11.92 4.44
C PRO A 100 -10.40 -10.93 4.09
N ILE A 101 -9.89 -10.97 2.84
CA ILE A 101 -8.83 -10.06 2.39
C ILE A 101 -9.31 -8.61 2.49
N ASN A 102 -10.48 -8.33 1.94
CA ASN A 102 -11.10 -7.03 2.01
C ASN A 102 -12.02 -6.94 3.23
N MET A 103 -11.68 -6.03 4.10
CA MET A 103 -12.52 -5.66 5.24
C MET A 103 -13.79 -4.96 4.78
N GLY A 104 -14.83 -4.94 5.60
CA GLY A 104 -16.10 -4.30 5.26
C GLY A 104 -15.96 -2.85 4.78
N TYR A 105 -15.01 -2.10 5.35
CA TYR A 105 -14.71 -0.72 4.95
C TYR A 105 -14.04 -0.59 3.57
N ALA A 106 -13.35 -1.62 3.10
CA ALA A 106 -12.69 -1.64 1.79
C ALA A 106 -13.62 -2.10 0.65
N LYS A 107 -14.93 -2.15 0.89
CA LYS A 107 -15.92 -2.54 -0.13
C LYS A 107 -16.71 -1.33 -0.62
N PRO A 108 -17.08 -1.30 -1.92
CA PRO A 108 -16.68 -2.28 -2.94
C PRO A 108 -15.21 -2.14 -3.31
N ASN A 109 -14.57 -3.28 -3.64
CA ASN A 109 -13.26 -3.29 -4.27
C ASN A 109 -13.35 -4.05 -5.60
N TRP A 110 -13.22 -3.32 -6.71
CA TRP A 110 -13.33 -3.91 -8.04
C TRP A 110 -12.17 -4.84 -8.38
N PHE A 111 -11.05 -4.75 -7.67
CA PHE A 111 -9.93 -5.70 -7.82
C PHE A 111 -10.26 -7.13 -7.37
N GLU A 112 -11.36 -7.34 -6.64
CA GLU A 112 -11.89 -8.68 -6.35
C GLU A 112 -12.60 -9.33 -7.56
N GLU A 113 -12.94 -8.52 -8.58
CA GLU A 113 -13.64 -9.01 -9.74
C GLU A 113 -12.67 -9.71 -10.71
N LYS A 114 -13.13 -10.82 -11.30
CA LYS A 114 -12.33 -11.65 -12.24
C LYS A 114 -11.81 -10.88 -13.46
N VAL A 115 -12.42 -9.74 -13.77
CA VAL A 115 -11.97 -8.85 -14.85
C VAL A 115 -10.71 -8.05 -14.48
N PHE A 116 -10.23 -8.11 -13.26
CA PHE A 116 -8.96 -7.48 -12.84
C PHE A 116 -7.98 -8.57 -12.40
N PRO A 117 -7.10 -9.06 -13.29
CA PRO A 117 -6.20 -10.15 -12.96
C PRO A 117 -5.21 -9.74 -11.84
N PRO A 118 -4.94 -10.66 -10.88
CA PRO A 118 -3.97 -10.43 -9.82
C PRO A 118 -2.59 -10.05 -10.33
N GLY A 119 -1.90 -9.16 -9.58
CA GLY A 119 -0.54 -8.69 -9.89
C GLY A 119 -0.46 -7.80 -11.13
N LYS A 120 -1.59 -7.34 -11.69
CA LYS A 120 -1.62 -6.48 -12.88
C LYS A 120 -2.42 -5.22 -12.64
N LEU A 121 -1.97 -4.13 -13.26
CA LEU A 121 -2.69 -2.84 -13.29
C LEU A 121 -3.01 -2.30 -11.88
N GLY A 122 -2.13 -2.54 -10.90
CA GLY A 122 -2.32 -2.12 -9.51
C GLY A 122 -3.20 -3.04 -8.67
N ASN A 123 -3.65 -4.20 -9.19
CA ASN A 123 -4.31 -5.20 -8.37
C ASN A 123 -3.28 -6.03 -7.60
N SER A 124 -2.75 -5.47 -6.51
CA SER A 124 -1.76 -6.12 -5.67
C SER A 124 -2.35 -6.68 -4.37
N LEU A 125 -1.75 -7.76 -3.90
CA LEU A 125 -1.91 -8.29 -2.55
C LEU A 125 -0.53 -8.76 -2.10
N GLU A 126 0.13 -7.97 -1.27
CA GLU A 126 1.55 -8.07 -1.04
C GLU A 126 1.89 -8.33 0.42
N LEU A 127 2.88 -9.19 0.66
CA LEU A 127 3.55 -9.34 1.94
C LEU A 127 4.83 -8.51 1.92
N PHE A 128 4.99 -7.64 2.91
CA PHE A 128 6.20 -6.86 3.12
C PHE A 128 6.94 -7.36 4.36
N ILE A 129 8.25 -7.53 4.25
CA ILE A 129 9.15 -7.87 5.35
C ILE A 129 10.14 -6.73 5.51
N GLY A 130 10.31 -6.23 6.74
CA GLY A 130 11.26 -5.17 7.06
C GLY A 130 11.96 -5.38 8.40
N GLY A 131 13.22 -4.99 8.48
CA GLY A 131 14.00 -4.94 9.71
C GLY A 131 13.99 -3.54 10.33
N LEU A 132 14.48 -3.42 11.56
CA LEU A 132 14.65 -2.12 12.22
C LEU A 132 15.43 -1.15 11.32
N GLY A 133 14.90 0.07 11.13
CA GLY A 133 15.52 1.09 10.30
C GLY A 133 15.24 0.99 8.80
N CYS A 134 14.62 -0.09 8.32
CA CYS A 134 14.18 -0.18 6.92
C CYS A 134 13.14 0.90 6.61
N GLN A 135 13.35 1.62 5.50
CA GLN A 135 12.50 2.76 5.16
C GLN A 135 12.44 2.99 3.65
N PHE A 136 11.37 3.63 3.21
CA PHE A 136 11.35 4.35 1.95
C PHE A 136 11.87 5.77 2.22
N PRO A 137 13.04 6.17 1.72
CA PRO A 137 13.64 7.48 2.04
C PRO A 137 12.86 8.63 1.47
N PHE A 138 12.09 8.39 0.42
CA PHE A 138 11.27 9.37 -0.28
C PHE A 138 9.79 9.11 -0.03
N ALA A 139 9.01 10.18 0.12
CA ALA A 139 7.57 10.05 0.06
C ALA A 139 7.13 9.70 -1.37
N HIS A 140 6.07 8.93 -1.49
CA HIS A 140 5.48 8.57 -2.77
C HIS A 140 3.96 8.58 -2.70
N ILE A 141 3.34 8.62 -3.86
CA ILE A 141 1.92 8.35 -4.07
C ILE A 141 1.82 6.99 -4.72
N ASP A 142 0.91 6.14 -4.26
CA ASP A 142 0.68 4.83 -4.88
C ASP A 142 0.30 4.97 -6.35
N GLN A 143 0.94 4.16 -7.19
CA GLN A 143 0.69 4.17 -8.62
C GLN A 143 -0.79 3.85 -8.91
N TYR A 144 -1.26 4.33 -10.05
CA TYR A 144 -2.64 4.12 -10.49
C TYR A 144 -3.71 4.72 -9.58
N TYR A 145 -3.35 5.61 -8.66
CA TYR A 145 -4.31 6.33 -7.83
C TYR A 145 -5.24 5.39 -7.03
N THR A 146 -4.69 4.29 -6.55
CA THR A 146 -5.38 3.33 -5.68
C THR A 146 -5.53 3.87 -4.26
N ASN A 147 -6.47 3.35 -3.50
CA ASN A 147 -6.38 3.42 -2.05
C ASN A 147 -5.58 2.22 -1.57
N ALA A 148 -4.65 2.41 -0.63
CA ALA A 148 -3.90 1.30 -0.04
C ALA A 148 -4.41 0.97 1.38
N TRP A 149 -4.40 -0.31 1.69
CA TRP A 149 -4.78 -0.86 2.97
C TRP A 149 -3.63 -1.68 3.52
N ILE A 150 -3.01 -1.20 4.61
CA ILE A 150 -1.83 -1.82 5.22
C ILE A 150 -2.24 -2.46 6.55
N THR A 151 -2.25 -3.79 6.61
CA THR A 151 -2.48 -4.54 7.85
C THR A 151 -1.15 -4.98 8.43
N GLN A 152 -0.88 -4.58 9.66
CA GLN A 152 0.29 -5.05 10.39
C GLN A 152 -0.01 -6.40 11.00
N VAL A 153 0.83 -7.40 10.67
CA VAL A 153 0.68 -8.77 11.17
C VAL A 153 1.69 -9.05 12.27
N TYR A 154 2.91 -8.53 12.14
CA TYR A 154 3.99 -8.72 13.12
C TYR A 154 4.81 -7.44 13.26
N GLY A 155 5.23 -7.11 14.48
CA GLY A 155 6.08 -5.94 14.77
C GLY A 155 5.40 -4.60 14.51
N GLU A 156 6.19 -3.52 14.43
CA GLU A 156 5.70 -2.15 14.37
C GLU A 156 6.24 -1.40 13.16
N LYS A 157 5.38 -0.61 12.53
CA LYS A 157 5.73 0.24 11.40
C LYS A 157 5.19 1.65 11.59
N GLN A 158 6.05 2.64 11.52
CA GLN A 158 5.66 4.05 11.53
C GLN A 158 5.37 4.50 10.10
N ILE A 159 4.25 5.21 9.94
CA ILE A 159 3.86 5.81 8.67
C ILE A 159 3.86 7.32 8.83
N THR A 160 4.44 8.00 7.84
CA THR A 160 4.38 9.47 7.70
C THR A 160 3.55 9.79 6.48
N ILE A 161 2.50 10.58 6.65
CA ILE A 161 1.55 10.97 5.61
C ILE A 161 1.51 12.49 5.52
N PHE A 162 1.51 13.01 4.30
CA PHE A 162 1.35 14.44 4.03
C PHE A 162 -0.09 14.69 3.55
N PRO A 163 -0.90 15.45 4.31
CA PRO A 163 -2.25 15.81 3.91
C PRO A 163 -2.30 16.47 2.53
N GLN A 164 -3.48 16.43 1.91
CA GLN A 164 -3.70 16.98 0.58
C GLN A 164 -3.31 18.46 0.49
N GLY A 165 -2.89 18.90 -0.70
CA GLY A 165 -2.51 20.30 -0.97
C GLY A 165 -1.06 20.65 -0.65
N GLN A 166 -0.21 19.65 -0.36
CA GLN A 166 1.20 19.85 -0.07
C GLN A 166 2.15 19.40 -1.21
N ASP A 167 1.60 19.16 -2.41
CA ASP A 167 2.37 18.62 -3.55
C ASP A 167 3.64 19.44 -3.85
N GLU A 168 3.54 20.77 -3.87
CA GLU A 168 4.70 21.63 -4.14
C GLU A 168 5.80 21.53 -3.06
N MET A 169 5.43 21.20 -1.82
CA MET A 169 6.37 21.05 -0.71
C MET A 169 7.11 19.70 -0.81
N LEU A 170 6.53 18.73 -1.50
CA LEU A 170 7.11 17.39 -1.69
C LEU A 170 8.04 17.30 -2.89
N TYR A 171 8.15 18.35 -3.71
CA TYR A 171 9.02 18.37 -4.90
C TYR A 171 8.89 17.09 -5.74
N PRO A 172 7.76 16.85 -6.42
CA PRO A 172 7.61 15.68 -7.28
C PRO A 172 8.72 15.59 -8.32
N ASP A 173 9.27 14.39 -8.52
CA ASP A 173 10.27 14.17 -9.56
C ASP A 173 9.64 14.39 -10.95
N PRO A 174 10.20 15.28 -11.80
CA PRO A 174 9.67 15.53 -13.15
C PRO A 174 9.61 14.28 -14.04
N LYS A 175 10.45 13.28 -13.77
CA LYS A 175 10.48 12.01 -14.51
C LYS A 175 9.49 11.00 -13.94
N ASN A 176 9.21 11.08 -12.65
CA ASN A 176 8.26 10.22 -11.95
C ASN A 176 7.47 11.02 -10.90
N PRO A 177 6.37 11.69 -11.29
CA PRO A 177 5.63 12.58 -10.41
C PRO A 177 4.96 11.90 -9.21
N TYR A 178 5.08 10.59 -9.10
CA TYR A 178 4.62 9.81 -7.95
C TYR A 178 5.67 9.67 -6.85
N VAL A 179 6.88 10.20 -7.04
CA VAL A 179 7.98 10.12 -6.08
C VAL A 179 8.48 11.53 -5.75
N SER A 180 8.67 11.80 -4.47
CA SER A 180 9.28 13.03 -3.98
C SER A 180 10.80 13.02 -4.19
N MET A 181 11.39 14.14 -4.55
CA MET A 181 12.85 14.31 -4.55
C MET A 181 13.42 14.56 -3.14
N VAL A 182 12.58 14.81 -2.15
CA VAL A 182 13.01 15.11 -0.78
C VAL A 182 13.28 13.79 -0.03
N ASN A 183 14.46 13.67 0.58
CA ASN A 183 14.69 12.63 1.58
C ASN A 183 13.96 13.02 2.87
N ILE A 184 12.85 12.33 3.17
CA ILE A 184 11.94 12.69 4.27
C ILE A 184 12.60 12.55 5.64
N PHE A 185 13.57 11.64 5.79
CA PHE A 185 14.24 11.36 7.06
C PHE A 185 15.51 12.18 7.28
N ASN A 186 16.07 12.74 6.20
CA ASN A 186 17.23 13.64 6.25
C ASN A 186 17.09 14.74 5.16
N PRO A 187 16.17 15.70 5.35
CA PRO A 187 15.84 16.68 4.32
C PRO A 187 16.96 17.72 4.13
N ASP A 188 17.30 17.99 2.86
CA ASP A 188 18.13 19.12 2.48
C ASP A 188 17.23 20.34 2.23
N TYR A 189 17.07 21.17 3.25
CA TYR A 189 16.26 22.39 3.16
C TYR A 189 16.87 23.49 2.25
N LYS A 190 18.17 23.41 1.91
CA LYS A 190 18.76 24.32 0.93
C LYS A 190 18.33 23.95 -0.48
N ALA A 191 18.33 22.66 -0.80
CA ALA A 191 17.82 22.16 -2.08
C ALA A 191 16.28 22.22 -2.18
N HIS A 192 15.58 22.02 -1.05
CA HIS A 192 14.13 21.91 -0.98
C HIS A 192 13.51 22.85 0.07
N PRO A 193 13.64 24.19 -0.06
CA PRO A 193 13.22 25.13 0.99
C PRO A 193 11.72 25.09 1.31
N LYS A 194 10.84 24.79 0.34
CA LYS A 194 9.40 24.70 0.60
C LYS A 194 9.05 23.52 1.52
N PHE A 195 9.91 22.49 1.60
CA PHE A 195 9.66 21.32 2.44
C PHE A 195 9.61 21.65 3.94
N GLU A 196 10.26 22.73 4.38
CA GLU A 196 10.16 23.23 5.76
C GLU A 196 8.74 23.57 6.18
N GLN A 197 7.87 23.91 5.23
CA GLN A 197 6.46 24.23 5.46
C GLN A 197 5.56 22.99 5.45
N ALA A 198 6.08 21.82 5.10
CA ALA A 198 5.30 20.60 5.06
C ALA A 198 4.85 20.18 6.47
N THR A 199 3.59 19.79 6.58
CA THR A 199 2.95 19.44 7.87
C THR A 199 2.50 17.97 7.87
N PRO A 200 3.43 17.02 8.01
CA PRO A 200 3.08 15.60 8.02
C PRO A 200 2.28 15.22 9.27
N VAL A 201 1.43 14.21 9.10
CA VAL A 201 0.83 13.45 10.19
C VAL A 201 1.55 12.10 10.29
N LYS A 202 1.77 11.60 11.51
CA LYS A 202 2.47 10.34 11.76
C LYS A 202 1.59 9.39 12.56
N GLY A 203 1.77 8.10 12.32
CA GLY A 203 1.13 7.06 13.11
C GLY A 203 1.95 5.78 13.08
N THR A 204 1.96 5.04 14.19
CA THR A 204 2.53 3.70 14.25
C THR A 204 1.41 2.70 14.17
N ILE A 205 1.50 1.73 13.26
CA ILE A 205 0.59 0.58 13.16
C ILE A 205 1.19 -0.59 13.93
N LEU A 206 0.35 -1.21 14.75
CA LEU A 206 0.68 -2.35 15.63
C LEU A 206 0.04 -3.63 15.07
N PRO A 207 0.48 -4.83 15.48
CA PRO A 207 -0.14 -6.07 15.07
C PRO A 207 -1.66 -6.07 15.29
N GLY A 208 -2.42 -6.45 14.26
CA GLY A 208 -3.88 -6.41 14.25
C GLY A 208 -4.50 -5.09 13.77
N GLU A 209 -3.72 -4.02 13.68
CA GLU A 209 -4.18 -2.74 13.15
C GLU A 209 -4.08 -2.68 11.63
N THR A 210 -5.02 -1.97 11.01
CA THR A 210 -5.01 -1.71 9.56
C THR A 210 -5.07 -0.22 9.30
N LEU A 211 -4.14 0.28 8.52
CA LEU A 211 -4.12 1.66 8.05
C LEU A 211 -4.79 1.76 6.67
N PHE A 212 -5.71 2.69 6.55
CA PHE A 212 -6.22 3.20 5.29
C PHE A 212 -5.37 4.40 4.83
N ILE A 213 -4.74 4.28 3.67
CA ILE A 213 -4.06 5.37 2.95
C ILE A 213 -4.94 5.76 1.77
N PRO A 214 -5.51 6.98 1.78
CA PRO A 214 -6.35 7.42 0.68
C PRO A 214 -5.54 7.62 -0.61
N ARG A 215 -6.21 7.39 -1.74
CA ARG A 215 -5.68 7.66 -3.07
C ARG A 215 -5.02 9.04 -3.22
N GLY A 216 -3.91 9.10 -3.93
CA GLY A 216 -3.22 10.36 -4.22
C GLY A 216 -2.65 11.05 -2.99
N THR A 217 -2.27 10.30 -1.97
CA THR A 217 -1.72 10.81 -0.72
C THR A 217 -0.23 10.51 -0.63
N TRP A 218 0.58 11.54 -0.45
CA TRP A 218 2.02 11.39 -0.22
C TRP A 218 2.28 10.71 1.11
N HIS A 219 3.05 9.62 1.07
CA HIS A 219 3.38 8.89 2.29
C HIS A 219 4.74 8.19 2.20
N THR A 220 5.27 7.82 3.35
CA THR A 220 6.45 6.95 3.50
C THR A 220 6.33 6.12 4.76
N ALA A 221 7.15 5.08 4.87
CA ALA A 221 7.14 4.14 5.99
C ALA A 221 8.55 3.93 6.55
N LEU A 222 8.61 3.72 7.86
CA LEU A 222 9.80 3.36 8.62
C LEU A 222 9.49 2.13 9.49
N SER A 223 10.30 1.10 9.39
CA SER A 223 10.24 -0.07 10.28
C SER A 223 10.83 0.27 11.64
N VAL A 224 9.99 0.26 12.69
CA VAL A 224 10.37 0.56 14.06
C VAL A 224 10.94 -0.67 14.77
N THR A 225 10.48 -1.84 14.34
CA THR A 225 11.01 -3.16 14.73
C THR A 225 11.09 -4.04 13.48
N THR A 226 11.59 -5.26 13.61
CA THR A 226 11.29 -6.33 12.64
C THR A 226 9.77 -6.39 12.45
N ASN A 227 9.31 -6.34 11.22
CA ASN A 227 7.88 -6.27 10.95
C ASN A 227 7.47 -6.99 9.68
N ILE A 228 6.21 -7.45 9.68
CA ILE A 228 5.55 -8.08 8.55
C ILE A 228 4.19 -7.41 8.36
N SER A 229 3.92 -6.94 7.14
CA SER A 229 2.66 -6.29 6.79
C SER A 229 2.04 -6.96 5.57
N VAL A 230 0.72 -7.05 5.54
CA VAL A 230 -0.05 -7.40 4.34
C VAL A 230 -0.69 -6.15 3.78
N ILE A 231 -0.48 -5.90 2.50
CA ILE A 231 -0.97 -4.71 1.80
C ILE A 231 -1.84 -5.15 0.63
N PHE A 232 -2.98 -4.49 0.46
CA PHE A 232 -3.78 -4.63 -0.75
C PHE A 232 -4.27 -3.28 -1.24
N ASP A 233 -4.50 -3.19 -2.54
CA ASP A 233 -5.03 -2.01 -3.19
C ASP A 233 -6.53 -2.10 -3.42
N GLN A 234 -7.16 -0.94 -3.53
CA GLN A 234 -8.60 -0.81 -3.77
C GLN A 234 -8.87 0.19 -4.88
N ILE A 235 -9.73 -0.23 -5.83
CA ILE A 235 -10.41 0.69 -6.75
C ILE A 235 -11.92 0.46 -6.68
N ASN A 236 -12.68 1.54 -6.94
CA ASN A 236 -14.12 1.53 -7.10
C ASN A 236 -14.57 2.71 -7.96
N ALA A 237 -15.86 2.97 -8.06
CA ALA A 237 -16.39 4.04 -8.91
C ALA A 237 -15.77 5.42 -8.65
N ILE A 238 -15.31 5.71 -7.42
CA ILE A 238 -14.79 7.03 -7.03
C ILE A 238 -13.39 7.28 -7.61
N ASN A 239 -12.47 6.31 -7.52
CA ASN A 239 -11.09 6.50 -8.00
C ASN A 239 -10.80 5.90 -9.38
N PHE A 240 -11.70 5.09 -9.91
CA PHE A 240 -11.57 4.45 -11.21
C PHE A 240 -11.31 5.42 -12.39
N PRO A 241 -11.95 6.61 -12.48
CA PRO A 241 -11.67 7.52 -13.61
C PRO A 241 -10.19 7.94 -13.66
N LYS A 242 -9.58 8.27 -12.51
CA LYS A 242 -8.17 8.63 -12.43
C LYS A 242 -7.27 7.42 -12.63
N TRP A 243 -7.60 6.28 -12.02
CA TRP A 243 -6.90 5.01 -12.24
C TRP A 243 -6.81 4.66 -13.74
N LYS A 244 -7.92 4.77 -14.46
CA LYS A 244 -7.95 4.52 -15.90
C LYS A 244 -7.09 5.52 -16.70
N GLY A 245 -7.07 6.78 -16.28
CA GLY A 245 -6.18 7.80 -16.84
C GLY A 245 -4.70 7.47 -16.63
N ASP A 246 -4.34 7.01 -15.43
CA ASP A 246 -2.97 6.61 -15.12
C ASP A 246 -2.53 5.38 -15.92
N ILE A 247 -3.42 4.38 -16.10
CA ILE A 247 -3.16 3.24 -16.99
C ILE A 247 -2.81 3.72 -18.40
N TRP A 248 -3.56 4.69 -18.94
CA TRP A 248 -3.25 5.27 -20.24
C TRP A 248 -1.85 5.89 -20.27
N GLU A 249 -1.51 6.75 -19.31
CA GLU A 249 -0.23 7.45 -19.27
C GLU A 249 0.96 6.49 -19.08
N PHE A 250 0.84 5.48 -18.23
CA PHE A 250 1.88 4.48 -18.05
C PHE A 250 2.05 3.62 -19.31
N LYS A 251 0.97 3.10 -19.88
CA LYS A 251 1.04 2.23 -21.05
C LYS A 251 1.45 2.97 -22.33
N LYS A 252 1.16 4.25 -22.43
CA LYS A 252 1.62 5.09 -23.53
C LYS A 252 3.16 5.23 -23.58
N ARG A 253 3.81 5.19 -22.42
CA ARG A 253 5.29 5.17 -22.36
C ARG A 253 5.89 3.89 -22.95
N GLU A 254 5.16 2.77 -22.87
CA GLU A 254 5.56 1.50 -23.48
C GLU A 254 5.26 1.51 -25.00
N SER A 255 4.01 1.73 -25.38
CA SER A 255 3.58 1.90 -26.75
C SER A 255 2.13 2.44 -26.83
N LEU A 256 1.81 3.18 -27.89
CA LEU A 256 0.46 3.66 -28.13
C LEU A 256 -0.55 2.50 -28.27
N LYS A 257 -0.15 1.40 -28.92
CA LYS A 257 -0.97 0.20 -29.09
C LYS A 257 -1.37 -0.39 -27.73
N ASN A 258 -0.41 -0.52 -26.81
CA ASN A 258 -0.65 -1.03 -25.45
C ASN A 258 -1.55 -0.08 -24.66
N ALA A 259 -1.36 1.23 -24.81
CA ALA A 259 -2.22 2.23 -24.16
C ALA A 259 -3.67 2.10 -24.61
N VAL A 260 -3.93 2.05 -25.93
CA VAL A 260 -5.28 1.91 -26.50
C VAL A 260 -5.94 0.61 -26.04
N ALA A 261 -5.23 -0.52 -26.12
CA ALA A 261 -5.76 -1.82 -25.70
C ALA A 261 -6.10 -1.85 -24.21
N SER A 262 -5.18 -1.37 -23.34
CA SER A 262 -5.38 -1.35 -21.89
C SER A 262 -6.51 -0.39 -21.49
N TYR A 263 -6.62 0.77 -22.13
CA TYR A 263 -7.67 1.73 -21.86
C TYR A 263 -9.07 1.23 -22.28
N ALA A 264 -9.17 0.58 -23.44
CA ALA A 264 -10.40 -0.05 -23.90
C ALA A 264 -10.84 -1.17 -22.96
N TYR A 265 -9.89 -2.05 -22.57
CA TYR A 265 -10.13 -3.10 -21.58
C TYR A 265 -10.60 -2.52 -20.23
N ALA A 266 -9.89 -1.54 -19.70
CA ALA A 266 -10.24 -0.88 -18.44
C ALA A 266 -11.64 -0.26 -18.53
N THR A 267 -11.99 0.36 -19.65
CA THR A 267 -13.33 0.96 -19.86
C THR A 267 -14.43 -0.09 -19.81
N ALA A 268 -14.25 -1.24 -20.48
CA ALA A 268 -15.22 -2.34 -20.46
C ALA A 268 -15.33 -2.96 -19.05
N ALA A 269 -14.20 -3.22 -18.39
CA ALA A 269 -14.16 -3.74 -17.01
C ALA A 269 -14.86 -2.80 -16.03
N GLY A 270 -14.62 -1.50 -16.12
CA GLY A 270 -15.27 -0.50 -15.29
C GLY A 270 -16.78 -0.39 -15.53
N ALA A 271 -17.22 -0.52 -16.78
CA ALA A 271 -18.67 -0.56 -17.10
C ALA A 271 -19.34 -1.80 -16.47
N TYR A 272 -18.69 -2.96 -16.56
CA TYR A 272 -19.15 -4.18 -15.91
C TYR A 272 -19.28 -4.00 -14.38
N CYS A 273 -18.25 -3.47 -13.73
CA CYS A 273 -18.28 -3.28 -12.28
C CYS A 273 -19.34 -2.26 -11.85
N LYS A 274 -19.48 -1.15 -12.57
CA LYS A 274 -20.54 -0.17 -12.28
C LYS A 274 -21.93 -0.79 -12.37
N LEU A 275 -22.18 -1.61 -13.39
CA LEU A 275 -23.45 -2.31 -13.54
C LEU A 275 -23.69 -3.28 -12.38
N LYS A 276 -22.66 -4.05 -11.99
CA LYS A 276 -22.72 -4.95 -10.84
C LYS A 276 -23.03 -4.20 -9.54
N ASP A 277 -22.37 -3.07 -9.30
CA ASP A 277 -22.59 -2.24 -8.11
C ASP A 277 -24.05 -1.71 -8.04
N LEU A 278 -24.64 -1.32 -9.17
CA LEU A 278 -26.06 -0.93 -9.23
C LEU A 278 -26.99 -2.06 -8.79
N PHE A 279 -26.72 -3.29 -9.21
CA PHE A 279 -27.54 -4.45 -8.84
C PHE A 279 -27.29 -4.93 -7.39
N SER A 280 -26.09 -4.74 -6.87
CA SER A 280 -25.74 -5.15 -5.48
C SER A 280 -26.11 -4.10 -4.44
N GLY A 281 -26.54 -2.90 -4.85
CA GLY A 281 -26.80 -1.80 -3.93
C GLY A 281 -25.53 -1.26 -3.27
N ALA A 282 -24.38 -1.34 -3.94
CA ALA A 282 -23.12 -0.83 -3.42
C ALA A 282 -23.23 0.67 -3.10
N LYS A 283 -22.72 1.05 -1.92
CA LYS A 283 -22.69 2.44 -1.46
C LYS A 283 -21.30 3.04 -1.66
N TYR A 284 -21.27 4.35 -1.95
CA TYR A 284 -20.05 5.16 -2.09
C TYR A 284 -20.15 6.47 -1.31
#